data_d735d9600ed2280065cfbb547a2eda82
#
_entry.id   d735d9600ed2280065cfbb547a2eda82
#
_cell.length_a   1.000
_cell.length_b   1.000
_cell.length_c   1.000
_cell.angle_alpha   90.00
_cell.angle_beta   90.00
_cell.angle_gamma   90.00
#
_symmetry.space_group_name_H-M   'P 1'
#
loop_
_entity.id
_entity.type
_entity.pdbx_description
1 polymer ?
#
loop_
_entity_poly.entity_id
_entity_poly.type
_entity_poly.pdbx_seq_one_letter_code
_entity_poly.pdbx_strand_id
1 'polypeptide(L)'
;MNLSIVIPLLNEEESLEELFTRIDNVCKTSNLSYEVWFIDDGSTDLSWSIIENLKVQHPQIHGIKFSKNYGKSQALHAAFERTNGDVIITMDADLQDFPEEIPELYRMVIEDNYDIVSGWKKKRFDNVMTKNVPSKLFNAAARKVSGVYLHDFNCGLKAYKKQVVKSIDVYGDMHRYIPVLAANAGFRRITEKEVPHQARPYGTSKFGTERFVRGFLDLVTLWFVSRFGGRPMHFFGAVGTLMFIVGFLSAFWLGVSKLIDVARGIYGHLITNNPWFFIALTMMLMGTLLFIAGFLGEMIIRTNREHKNYNIDEVI
;
A
#
# COMPACT_ATOMS: atom_id res chain seq x y z
N MET A 1 -5.66 -25.62 -9.88
CA MET A 1 -6.35 -24.33 -10.19
C MET A 1 -5.33 -23.42 -10.83
N ASN A 2 -5.58 -22.98 -12.06
CA ASN A 2 -4.58 -22.13 -12.74
C ASN A 2 -4.64 -20.67 -12.23
N LEU A 3 -5.87 -20.16 -12.01
CA LEU A 3 -6.07 -18.73 -11.83
C LEU A 3 -7.06 -18.42 -10.71
N SER A 4 -6.74 -17.43 -9.86
CA SER A 4 -7.67 -16.79 -8.94
C SER A 4 -7.83 -15.32 -9.32
N ILE A 5 -9.06 -14.89 -9.56
CA ILE A 5 -9.37 -13.49 -9.89
C ILE A 5 -9.98 -12.85 -8.67
N VAL A 6 -9.39 -11.74 -8.21
CA VAL A 6 -9.78 -11.03 -6.98
C VAL A 6 -10.35 -9.67 -7.33
N ILE A 7 -11.59 -9.43 -6.93
CA ILE A 7 -12.37 -8.25 -7.28
C ILE A 7 -12.90 -7.59 -6.00
N PRO A 8 -12.15 -6.62 -5.42
CA PRO A 8 -12.67 -5.79 -4.35
C PRO A 8 -13.72 -4.81 -4.89
N LEU A 9 -14.82 -4.65 -4.18
CA LEU A 9 -15.92 -3.80 -4.60
C LEU A 9 -16.58 -3.05 -3.44
N LEU A 10 -17.26 -1.95 -3.77
CA LEU A 10 -18.09 -1.18 -2.87
C LEU A 10 -19.16 -0.43 -3.67
N ASN A 11 -20.42 -0.85 -3.56
CA ASN A 11 -21.57 -0.31 -4.29
C ASN A 11 -21.33 -0.31 -5.81
N GLU A 12 -21.29 -1.49 -6.40
CA GLU A 12 -21.02 -1.73 -7.83
C GLU A 12 -22.09 -2.67 -8.45
N GLU A 13 -23.34 -2.60 -7.95
CA GLU A 13 -24.44 -3.49 -8.37
C GLU A 13 -24.67 -3.51 -9.88
N GLU A 14 -24.44 -2.39 -10.58
CA GLU A 14 -24.71 -2.26 -12.02
C GLU A 14 -23.65 -2.97 -12.90
N SER A 15 -22.47 -3.27 -12.36
CA SER A 15 -21.33 -3.76 -13.16
C SER A 15 -21.00 -5.23 -12.98
N LEU A 16 -21.44 -5.86 -11.88
CA LEU A 16 -20.98 -7.19 -11.46
C LEU A 16 -21.33 -8.31 -12.42
N GLU A 17 -22.57 -8.34 -12.95
CA GLU A 17 -23.01 -9.39 -13.86
C GLU A 17 -22.28 -9.32 -15.21
N GLU A 18 -22.12 -8.11 -15.76
CA GLU A 18 -21.36 -7.90 -16.98
C GLU A 18 -19.90 -8.29 -16.80
N LEU A 19 -19.27 -7.84 -15.71
CA LEU A 19 -17.90 -8.14 -15.40
C LEU A 19 -17.66 -9.65 -15.31
N PHE A 20 -18.50 -10.36 -14.55
CA PHE A 20 -18.39 -11.81 -14.43
C PHE A 20 -18.57 -12.51 -15.78
N THR A 21 -19.56 -12.10 -16.56
CA THR A 21 -19.82 -12.69 -17.89
C THR A 21 -18.60 -12.54 -18.80
N ARG A 22 -17.95 -11.38 -18.81
CA ARG A 22 -16.72 -11.15 -19.60
C ARG A 22 -15.56 -12.02 -19.10
N ILE A 23 -15.37 -12.12 -17.77
CA ILE A 23 -14.34 -12.98 -17.17
C ILE A 23 -14.57 -14.46 -17.54
N ASP A 24 -15.79 -14.95 -17.38
CA ASP A 24 -16.15 -16.34 -17.68
C ASP A 24 -15.87 -16.70 -19.14
N ASN A 25 -16.28 -15.82 -20.06
CA ASN A 25 -16.06 -16.00 -21.50
C ASN A 25 -14.54 -16.06 -21.83
N VAL A 26 -13.74 -15.16 -21.27
CA VAL A 26 -12.29 -15.11 -21.51
C VAL A 26 -11.61 -16.35 -20.95
N CYS A 27 -11.93 -16.76 -19.72
CA CYS A 27 -11.32 -17.93 -19.10
C CYS A 27 -11.70 -19.24 -19.82
N LYS A 28 -12.96 -19.39 -20.23
CA LYS A 28 -13.42 -20.54 -21.02
C LYS A 28 -12.73 -20.63 -22.38
N THR A 29 -12.66 -19.50 -23.10
CA THR A 29 -12.00 -19.45 -24.42
C THR A 29 -10.51 -19.78 -24.33
N SER A 30 -9.86 -19.40 -23.23
CA SER A 30 -8.42 -19.63 -22.98
C SER A 30 -8.13 -20.96 -22.29
N ASN A 31 -9.13 -21.81 -22.04
CA ASN A 31 -8.97 -23.09 -21.33
C ASN A 31 -8.30 -22.98 -19.94
N LEU A 32 -8.55 -21.87 -19.23
CA LEU A 32 -8.01 -21.63 -17.88
C LEU A 32 -9.00 -22.16 -16.83
N SER A 33 -8.54 -23.04 -15.93
CA SER A 33 -9.30 -23.36 -14.73
C SER A 33 -9.17 -22.21 -13.73
N TYR A 34 -10.30 -21.64 -13.29
CA TYR A 34 -10.29 -20.39 -12.52
C TYR A 34 -11.30 -20.39 -11.38
N GLU A 35 -11.07 -19.52 -10.43
CA GLU A 35 -12.01 -19.08 -9.39
C GLU A 35 -12.10 -17.55 -9.39
N VAL A 36 -13.25 -17.01 -8.98
CA VAL A 36 -13.45 -15.58 -8.80
C VAL A 36 -13.80 -15.31 -7.35
N TRP A 37 -13.08 -14.41 -6.74
CA TRP A 37 -13.32 -13.91 -5.38
C TRP A 37 -13.84 -12.48 -5.44
N PHE A 38 -15.11 -12.29 -5.13
CA PHE A 38 -15.72 -10.98 -4.92
C PHE A 38 -15.60 -10.59 -3.44
N ILE A 39 -15.00 -9.44 -3.15
CA ILE A 39 -14.85 -8.96 -1.78
C ILE A 39 -15.64 -7.67 -1.62
N ASP A 40 -16.79 -7.80 -1.00
CA ASP A 40 -17.70 -6.70 -0.71
C ASP A 40 -17.22 -5.95 0.55
N ASP A 41 -16.70 -4.76 0.34
CA ASP A 41 -16.15 -3.88 1.39
C ASP A 41 -17.26 -3.07 2.09
N GLY A 42 -18.36 -3.75 2.45
CA GLY A 42 -19.48 -3.17 3.19
C GLY A 42 -20.42 -2.34 2.31
N SER A 43 -20.82 -2.87 1.15
CA SER A 43 -21.81 -2.24 0.27
C SER A 43 -23.16 -2.07 0.94
N THR A 44 -23.88 -1.03 0.53
CA THR A 44 -25.22 -0.68 1.00
C THR A 44 -26.30 -0.83 -0.09
N ASP A 45 -25.87 -1.18 -1.29
CA ASP A 45 -26.71 -1.48 -2.47
C ASP A 45 -26.96 -3.00 -2.62
N LEU A 46 -27.41 -3.44 -3.79
CA LEU A 46 -27.70 -4.85 -4.08
C LEU A 46 -26.46 -5.67 -4.47
N SER A 47 -25.24 -5.13 -4.36
CA SER A 47 -24.01 -5.82 -4.78
C SER A 47 -23.87 -7.21 -4.17
N TRP A 48 -24.12 -7.36 -2.85
CA TRP A 48 -24.02 -8.66 -2.19
C TRP A 48 -25.05 -9.66 -2.70
N SER A 49 -26.31 -9.25 -2.84
CA SER A 49 -27.37 -10.13 -3.36
C SER A 49 -27.09 -10.62 -4.77
N ILE A 50 -26.45 -9.80 -5.60
CA ILE A 50 -26.02 -10.19 -6.95
C ILE A 50 -24.91 -11.26 -6.86
N ILE A 51 -23.95 -11.11 -5.96
CA ILE A 51 -22.88 -12.09 -5.76
C ILE A 51 -23.45 -13.44 -5.31
N GLU A 52 -24.40 -13.44 -4.37
CA GLU A 52 -25.10 -14.65 -3.92
C GLU A 52 -25.80 -15.36 -5.09
N ASN A 53 -26.52 -14.61 -5.91
CA ASN A 53 -27.21 -15.16 -7.09
C ASN A 53 -26.23 -15.73 -8.13
N LEU A 54 -25.11 -15.03 -8.39
CA LEU A 54 -24.06 -15.52 -9.27
C LEU A 54 -23.42 -16.80 -8.73
N LYS A 55 -23.20 -16.91 -7.42
CA LYS A 55 -22.65 -18.10 -6.76
C LYS A 55 -23.52 -19.32 -6.97
N VAL A 56 -24.84 -19.18 -6.87
CA VAL A 56 -25.79 -20.28 -7.08
C VAL A 56 -25.66 -20.88 -8.47
N GLN A 57 -25.42 -20.03 -9.48
CA GLN A 57 -25.31 -20.44 -10.89
C GLN A 57 -23.89 -20.90 -11.27
N HIS A 58 -22.87 -20.40 -10.55
CA HIS A 58 -21.46 -20.54 -10.90
C HIS A 58 -20.64 -20.98 -9.68
N PRO A 59 -20.41 -22.29 -9.47
CA PRO A 59 -19.70 -22.81 -8.29
C PRO A 59 -18.29 -22.26 -8.08
N GLN A 60 -17.63 -21.78 -9.16
CA GLN A 60 -16.30 -21.18 -9.10
C GLN A 60 -16.27 -19.75 -8.53
N ILE A 61 -17.42 -19.15 -8.25
CA ILE A 61 -17.51 -17.86 -7.56
C ILE A 61 -17.42 -18.06 -6.07
N HIS A 62 -16.71 -17.18 -5.40
CA HIS A 62 -16.63 -17.05 -3.95
C HIS A 62 -16.88 -15.60 -3.56
N GLY A 63 -17.48 -15.38 -2.41
CA GLY A 63 -17.76 -14.05 -1.87
C GLY A 63 -17.27 -13.91 -0.44
N ILE A 64 -16.77 -12.72 -0.11
CA ILE A 64 -16.48 -12.29 1.25
C ILE A 64 -17.20 -10.96 1.46
N LYS A 65 -18.05 -10.88 2.49
CA LYS A 65 -18.71 -9.64 2.88
C LYS A 65 -18.12 -9.12 4.17
N PHE A 66 -17.73 -7.85 4.17
CA PHE A 66 -17.30 -7.16 5.36
C PHE A 66 -18.47 -6.47 6.07
N SER A 67 -18.42 -6.42 7.39
CA SER A 67 -19.45 -5.76 8.22
C SER A 67 -19.54 -4.23 8.01
N LYS A 68 -18.49 -3.62 7.46
CA LYS A 68 -18.40 -2.21 7.08
C LYS A 68 -17.26 -1.98 6.10
N ASN A 69 -17.12 -0.76 5.57
CA ASN A 69 -15.98 -0.40 4.76
C ASN A 69 -14.67 -0.38 5.60
N TYR A 70 -13.74 -1.25 5.24
CA TYR A 70 -12.38 -1.33 5.79
C TYR A 70 -11.30 -0.89 4.81
N GLY A 71 -11.65 -0.73 3.53
CA GLY A 71 -10.77 -0.30 2.46
C GLY A 71 -10.20 -1.41 1.61
N LYS A 72 -9.77 -1.03 0.41
CA LYS A 72 -9.31 -1.95 -0.65
C LYS A 72 -8.15 -2.87 -0.22
N SER A 73 -7.25 -2.39 0.62
CA SER A 73 -6.11 -3.20 1.09
C SER A 73 -6.56 -4.40 1.90
N GLN A 74 -7.53 -4.19 2.82
CA GLN A 74 -8.10 -5.24 3.65
C GLN A 74 -8.88 -6.25 2.81
N ALA A 75 -9.62 -5.77 1.82
CA ALA A 75 -10.33 -6.63 0.86
C ALA A 75 -9.36 -7.53 0.09
N LEU A 76 -8.26 -6.97 -0.42
CA LEU A 76 -7.23 -7.75 -1.09
C LEU A 76 -6.55 -8.75 -0.16
N HIS A 77 -6.21 -8.35 1.07
CA HIS A 77 -5.61 -9.24 2.06
C HIS A 77 -6.51 -10.44 2.37
N ALA A 78 -7.82 -10.21 2.61
CA ALA A 78 -8.78 -11.26 2.90
C ALA A 78 -8.90 -12.30 1.77
N ALA A 79 -8.85 -11.83 0.52
CA ALA A 79 -8.84 -12.69 -0.65
C ALA A 79 -7.51 -13.44 -0.80
N PHE A 80 -6.37 -12.75 -0.68
CA PHE A 80 -5.05 -13.35 -0.84
C PHE A 80 -4.80 -14.52 0.11
N GLU A 81 -5.36 -14.47 1.32
CA GLU A 81 -5.31 -15.60 2.25
C GLU A 81 -6.03 -16.85 1.72
N ARG A 82 -7.12 -16.67 0.94
CA ARG A 82 -8.03 -17.76 0.52
C ARG A 82 -7.80 -18.27 -0.90
N THR A 83 -7.20 -17.45 -1.76
CA THR A 83 -6.92 -17.80 -3.16
C THR A 83 -6.01 -19.02 -3.28
N ASN A 84 -6.33 -19.92 -4.25
CA ASN A 84 -5.62 -21.17 -4.47
C ASN A 84 -4.96 -21.28 -5.84
N GLY A 85 -5.24 -20.38 -6.77
CA GLY A 85 -4.64 -20.36 -8.11
C GLY A 85 -3.12 -20.21 -8.09
N ASP A 86 -2.45 -20.71 -9.12
CA ASP A 86 -1.00 -20.54 -9.30
C ASP A 86 -0.64 -19.10 -9.65
N VAL A 87 -1.57 -18.42 -10.34
CA VAL A 87 -1.55 -16.99 -10.63
C VAL A 87 -2.76 -16.33 -9.97
N ILE A 88 -2.54 -15.20 -9.33
CA ILE A 88 -3.61 -14.36 -8.78
C ILE A 88 -3.68 -13.08 -9.62
N ILE A 89 -4.87 -12.73 -10.09
CA ILE A 89 -5.10 -11.47 -10.81
C ILE A 89 -6.08 -10.62 -10.01
N THR A 90 -5.68 -9.38 -9.71
CA THR A 90 -6.57 -8.37 -9.13
C THR A 90 -7.14 -7.50 -10.24
N MET A 91 -8.39 -7.08 -10.15
CA MET A 91 -9.00 -6.08 -11.04
C MET A 91 -10.10 -5.31 -10.31
N ASP A 92 -10.42 -4.12 -10.80
CA ASP A 92 -11.48 -3.28 -10.24
C ASP A 92 -12.84 -3.71 -10.80
N ALA A 93 -13.90 -3.54 -9.99
CA ALA A 93 -15.27 -3.95 -10.37
C ALA A 93 -15.95 -2.99 -11.36
N ASP A 94 -15.38 -1.82 -11.62
CA ASP A 94 -16.01 -0.68 -12.32
C ASP A 94 -15.97 -0.74 -13.86
N LEU A 95 -15.63 -1.91 -14.43
CA LEU A 95 -15.52 -2.16 -15.87
C LEU A 95 -14.52 -1.23 -16.61
N GLN A 96 -13.63 -0.55 -15.91
CA GLN A 96 -12.57 0.26 -16.55
C GLN A 96 -11.39 -0.60 -17.01
N ASP A 97 -11.19 -1.75 -16.39
CA ASP A 97 -10.20 -2.76 -16.76
C ASP A 97 -10.81 -3.79 -17.72
N PHE A 98 -10.01 -4.34 -18.60
CA PHE A 98 -10.44 -5.30 -19.62
C PHE A 98 -10.09 -6.72 -19.20
N PRO A 99 -11.09 -7.60 -18.93
CA PRO A 99 -10.85 -9.01 -18.64
C PRO A 99 -10.12 -9.74 -19.77
N GLU A 100 -10.21 -9.26 -20.99
CA GLU A 100 -9.53 -9.79 -22.17
C GLU A 100 -7.99 -9.78 -22.07
N GLU A 101 -7.46 -9.02 -21.11
CA GLU A 101 -6.03 -8.99 -20.82
C GLU A 101 -5.55 -10.15 -19.92
N ILE A 102 -6.47 -10.88 -19.28
CA ILE A 102 -6.20 -11.97 -18.35
C ILE A 102 -5.27 -13.05 -18.95
N PRO A 103 -5.51 -13.58 -20.16
CA PRO A 103 -4.68 -14.65 -20.71
C PRO A 103 -3.24 -14.24 -20.91
N GLU A 104 -2.99 -13.03 -21.38
CA GLU A 104 -1.64 -12.54 -21.60
C GLU A 104 -0.91 -12.23 -20.29
N LEU A 105 -1.61 -11.66 -19.31
CA LEU A 105 -1.05 -11.45 -17.97
C LEU A 105 -0.68 -12.79 -17.31
N TYR A 106 -1.55 -13.80 -17.46
CA TYR A 106 -1.29 -15.17 -16.99
C TYR A 106 -0.05 -15.76 -17.67
N ARG A 107 0.05 -15.66 -19.00
CA ARG A 107 1.18 -16.12 -19.79
C ARG A 107 2.50 -15.51 -19.31
N MET A 108 2.52 -14.19 -19.12
CA MET A 108 3.72 -13.47 -18.65
C MET A 108 4.19 -13.94 -17.26
N VAL A 109 3.27 -14.29 -16.36
CA VAL A 109 3.65 -14.81 -15.04
C VAL A 109 4.18 -16.25 -15.15
N ILE A 110 3.54 -17.11 -15.93
CA ILE A 110 3.89 -18.53 -16.01
C ILE A 110 5.06 -18.77 -16.96
N GLU A 111 4.98 -18.31 -18.22
CA GLU A 111 5.97 -18.61 -19.27
C GLU A 111 7.18 -17.69 -19.17
N ASP A 112 6.96 -16.36 -19.04
CA ASP A 112 8.06 -15.40 -18.93
C ASP A 112 8.59 -15.34 -17.49
N ASN A 113 7.97 -16.07 -16.56
CA ASN A 113 8.37 -16.24 -15.16
C ASN A 113 8.48 -14.93 -14.36
N TYR A 114 7.64 -13.91 -14.65
CA TYR A 114 7.57 -12.70 -13.84
C TYR A 114 6.89 -12.99 -12.50
N ASP A 115 7.35 -12.31 -11.44
CA ASP A 115 6.75 -12.41 -10.11
C ASP A 115 5.48 -11.55 -10.04
N ILE A 116 5.53 -10.36 -10.67
CA ILE A 116 4.39 -9.43 -10.81
C ILE A 116 4.38 -8.84 -12.21
N VAL A 117 3.20 -8.77 -12.80
CA VAL A 117 2.92 -7.98 -14.01
C VAL A 117 1.86 -6.94 -13.67
N SER A 118 2.20 -5.66 -13.71
CA SER A 118 1.26 -4.55 -13.46
C SER A 118 0.69 -4.01 -14.77
N GLY A 119 -0.60 -3.76 -14.82
CA GLY A 119 -1.17 -3.01 -15.94
C GLY A 119 -0.63 -1.58 -15.96
N TRP A 120 -0.39 -1.05 -17.16
CA TRP A 120 -0.05 0.34 -17.40
C TRP A 120 -1.07 1.02 -18.31
N LYS A 121 -1.90 1.89 -17.73
CA LYS A 121 -2.92 2.67 -18.46
C LYS A 121 -2.24 3.90 -19.11
N LYS A 122 -1.65 3.72 -20.30
CA LYS A 122 -0.90 4.77 -21.00
C LYS A 122 -1.79 5.92 -21.45
N LYS A 123 -3.00 5.61 -21.94
CA LYS A 123 -4.03 6.60 -22.26
C LYS A 123 -5.12 6.51 -21.20
N ARG A 124 -5.25 7.52 -20.36
CA ARG A 124 -6.32 7.63 -19.37
C ARG A 124 -7.37 8.60 -19.88
N PHE A 125 -8.62 8.20 -19.85
CA PHE A 125 -9.77 9.06 -20.16
C PHE A 125 -10.19 9.96 -19.00
N ASP A 126 -9.39 10.03 -17.94
CA ASP A 126 -9.59 10.88 -16.78
C ASP A 126 -9.15 12.34 -17.06
N ASN A 127 -9.71 13.29 -16.30
CA ASN A 127 -9.44 14.74 -16.44
C ASN A 127 -7.94 15.06 -16.25
N VAL A 128 -7.31 15.63 -17.29
CA VAL A 128 -5.85 15.73 -17.46
C VAL A 128 -5.17 16.56 -16.35
N MET A 129 -5.74 17.69 -15.94
CA MET A 129 -5.07 18.63 -15.01
C MET A 129 -5.16 18.22 -13.55
N THR A 130 -6.26 17.61 -13.10
CA THR A 130 -6.49 17.31 -11.69
C THR A 130 -6.01 15.91 -11.26
N LYS A 131 -5.87 14.98 -12.23
CA LYS A 131 -5.50 13.58 -11.92
C LYS A 131 -4.15 13.15 -12.51
N ASN A 132 -3.78 13.58 -13.72
CA ASN A 132 -2.63 13.03 -14.42
C ASN A 132 -1.28 13.62 -13.97
N VAL A 133 -1.19 14.93 -13.70
CA VAL A 133 0.08 15.57 -13.27
C VAL A 133 0.51 15.11 -11.88
N PRO A 134 -0.37 15.12 -10.84
CA PRO A 134 -0.01 14.59 -9.53
C PRO A 134 0.35 13.10 -9.55
N SER A 135 -0.34 12.31 -10.37
CA SER A 135 -0.05 10.87 -10.51
C SER A 135 1.33 10.62 -11.13
N LYS A 136 1.73 11.39 -12.15
CA LYS A 136 3.07 11.27 -12.77
C LYS A 136 4.19 11.62 -11.80
N LEU A 137 4.03 12.71 -11.03
CA LEU A 137 5.01 13.12 -10.01
C LEU A 137 5.11 12.06 -8.91
N PHE A 138 3.97 11.56 -8.43
CA PHE A 138 3.91 10.48 -7.46
C PHE A 138 4.63 9.22 -7.96
N ASN A 139 4.32 8.75 -9.16
CA ASN A 139 4.94 7.56 -9.74
C ASN A 139 6.47 7.73 -9.94
N ALA A 140 6.92 8.93 -10.33
CA ALA A 140 8.35 9.23 -10.46
C ALA A 140 9.07 9.19 -9.11
N ALA A 141 8.46 9.77 -8.07
CA ALA A 141 8.99 9.72 -6.71
C ALA A 141 8.97 8.29 -6.15
N ALA A 142 7.87 7.55 -6.36
CA ALA A 142 7.75 6.15 -5.94
C ALA A 142 8.84 5.27 -6.57
N ARG A 143 9.12 5.42 -7.88
CA ARG A 143 10.24 4.71 -8.55
C ARG A 143 11.59 4.99 -7.90
N LYS A 144 11.87 6.29 -7.67
CA LYS A 144 13.16 6.70 -7.08
C LYS A 144 13.36 6.18 -5.66
N VAL A 145 12.29 6.13 -4.89
CA VAL A 145 12.29 5.72 -3.49
C VAL A 145 12.35 4.20 -3.34
N SER A 146 11.55 3.48 -4.14
CA SER A 146 11.39 2.02 -4.00
C SER A 146 12.38 1.20 -4.83
N GLY A 147 12.98 1.79 -5.87
CA GLY A 147 13.79 1.06 -6.85
C GLY A 147 12.97 0.15 -7.80
N VAL A 148 11.64 0.21 -7.72
CA VAL A 148 10.73 -0.52 -8.60
C VAL A 148 10.33 0.38 -9.77
N TYR A 149 10.64 -0.06 -10.99
CA TYR A 149 10.41 0.74 -12.21
C TYR A 149 9.06 0.40 -12.84
N LEU A 150 7.99 1.08 -12.40
CA LEU A 150 6.67 1.03 -12.98
C LEU A 150 6.20 2.45 -13.36
N HIS A 151 5.48 2.57 -14.50
CA HIS A 151 4.86 3.82 -14.91
C HIS A 151 3.56 4.08 -14.13
N ASP A 152 2.86 3.01 -13.71
CA ASP A 152 1.59 3.13 -13.01
C ASP A 152 1.49 2.18 -11.79
N PHE A 153 1.73 2.73 -10.59
CA PHE A 153 1.54 1.97 -9.35
C PHE A 153 0.06 1.80 -8.98
N ASN A 154 -0.83 2.67 -9.51
CA ASN A 154 -2.23 2.74 -9.12
C ASN A 154 -3.17 1.86 -9.98
N CYS A 155 -2.67 1.19 -11.02
CA CYS A 155 -3.50 0.30 -11.81
C CYS A 155 -4.06 -0.84 -10.94
N GLY A 156 -5.38 -1.09 -11.01
CA GLY A 156 -6.06 -2.18 -10.30
C GLY A 156 -5.74 -3.54 -10.90
N LEU A 157 -5.56 -3.59 -12.21
CA LEU A 157 -5.26 -4.82 -12.95
C LEU A 157 -3.79 -5.20 -12.77
N LYS A 158 -3.54 -6.26 -12.02
CA LYS A 158 -2.21 -6.82 -11.77
C LYS A 158 -2.27 -8.34 -11.66
N ALA A 159 -1.26 -9.01 -12.19
CA ALA A 159 -1.07 -10.45 -12.02
C ALA A 159 0.14 -10.74 -11.12
N TYR A 160 0.00 -11.75 -10.28
CA TYR A 160 0.99 -12.13 -9.28
C TYR A 160 1.18 -13.65 -9.27
N LYS A 161 2.40 -14.12 -9.03
CA LYS A 161 2.59 -15.51 -8.59
C LYS A 161 1.95 -15.72 -7.22
N LYS A 162 1.39 -16.89 -6.99
CA LYS A 162 0.83 -17.30 -5.68
C LYS A 162 1.79 -17.00 -4.53
N GLN A 163 3.06 -17.31 -4.68
CA GLN A 163 4.08 -17.11 -3.64
C GLN A 163 4.20 -15.64 -3.23
N VAL A 164 4.04 -14.70 -4.17
CA VAL A 164 4.10 -13.25 -3.89
C VAL A 164 3.01 -12.86 -2.90
N VAL A 165 1.74 -13.15 -3.24
CA VAL A 165 0.61 -12.74 -2.41
C VAL A 165 0.57 -13.43 -1.06
N LYS A 166 1.14 -14.65 -0.96
CA LYS A 166 1.25 -15.38 0.32
C LYS A 166 2.41 -14.92 1.20
N SER A 167 3.33 -14.12 0.66
CA SER A 167 4.53 -13.64 1.38
C SER A 167 4.46 -12.18 1.79
N ILE A 168 3.39 -11.46 1.42
CA ILE A 168 3.24 -10.04 1.73
C ILE A 168 1.98 -9.79 2.55
N ASP A 169 2.09 -8.87 3.50
CA ASP A 169 0.95 -8.37 4.26
C ASP A 169 0.50 -7.03 3.66
N VAL A 170 -0.79 -6.96 3.27
CA VAL A 170 -1.39 -5.76 2.67
C VAL A 170 -2.35 -5.14 3.66
N TYR A 171 -1.98 -4.01 4.25
CA TYR A 171 -2.78 -3.29 5.27
C TYR A 171 -2.84 -1.78 4.99
N GLY A 172 -3.69 -1.05 5.68
CA GLY A 172 -3.87 0.39 5.50
C GLY A 172 -4.16 0.75 4.04
N ASP A 173 -3.38 1.66 3.44
CA ASP A 173 -3.47 2.03 2.03
C ASP A 173 -2.39 1.37 1.15
N MET A 174 -1.83 0.21 1.60
CA MET A 174 -0.68 -0.44 0.95
C MET A 174 -1.01 -1.15 -0.38
N HIS A 175 -2.28 -1.22 -0.80
CA HIS A 175 -2.67 -1.86 -2.07
C HIS A 175 -1.93 -1.28 -3.30
N ARG A 176 -1.53 0.00 -3.26
CA ARG A 176 -0.75 0.64 -4.34
C ARG A 176 0.71 0.20 -4.33
N TYR A 177 1.20 -0.22 -3.19
CA TYR A 177 2.61 -0.53 -2.94
C TYR A 177 2.91 -2.02 -2.93
N ILE A 178 1.94 -2.87 -3.32
CA ILE A 178 2.15 -4.31 -3.43
C ILE A 178 3.43 -4.65 -4.22
N PRO A 179 3.75 -3.99 -5.37
CA PRO A 179 5.02 -4.26 -6.06
C PRO A 179 6.26 -3.92 -5.23
N VAL A 180 6.18 -2.90 -4.37
CA VAL A 180 7.28 -2.52 -3.47
C VAL A 180 7.41 -3.50 -2.32
N LEU A 181 6.29 -3.91 -1.71
CA LEU A 181 6.27 -4.94 -0.66
C LEU A 181 6.85 -6.25 -1.17
N ALA A 182 6.48 -6.65 -2.38
CA ALA A 182 7.01 -7.84 -3.04
C ALA A 182 8.51 -7.73 -3.30
N ALA A 183 9.00 -6.59 -3.81
CA ALA A 183 10.42 -6.35 -4.02
C ALA A 183 11.22 -6.44 -2.70
N ASN A 184 10.68 -5.91 -1.61
CA ASN A 184 11.26 -6.01 -0.27
C ASN A 184 11.25 -7.45 0.28
N ALA A 185 10.25 -8.25 -0.10
CA ALA A 185 10.17 -9.68 0.21
C ALA A 185 11.08 -10.56 -0.68
N GLY A 186 11.80 -9.96 -1.64
CA GLY A 186 12.78 -10.65 -2.49
C GLY A 186 12.29 -10.97 -3.92
N PHE A 187 11.05 -10.65 -4.26
CA PHE A 187 10.48 -10.84 -5.60
C PHE A 187 10.86 -9.66 -6.50
N ARG A 188 11.85 -9.85 -7.36
CA ARG A 188 12.44 -8.75 -8.15
C ARG A 188 12.06 -8.75 -9.63
N ARG A 189 11.43 -9.82 -10.13
CA ARG A 189 11.00 -9.92 -11.52
C ARG A 189 9.65 -9.24 -11.71
N ILE A 190 9.64 -7.91 -11.56
CA ILE A 190 8.45 -7.06 -11.66
C ILE A 190 8.50 -6.33 -12.99
N THR A 191 7.41 -6.40 -13.74
CA THR A 191 7.26 -5.72 -15.03
C THR A 191 5.87 -5.10 -15.16
N GLU A 192 5.65 -4.40 -16.25
CA GLU A 192 4.34 -3.84 -16.60
C GLU A 192 3.97 -4.18 -18.05
N LYS A 193 2.67 -4.19 -18.30
CA LYS A 193 2.07 -4.37 -19.62
C LYS A 193 1.16 -3.18 -19.91
N GLU A 194 1.30 -2.58 -21.10
CA GLU A 194 0.34 -1.58 -21.56
C GLU A 194 -1.04 -2.25 -21.73
N VAL A 195 -2.05 -1.70 -21.03
CA VAL A 195 -3.41 -2.22 -21.06
C VAL A 195 -4.37 -1.12 -21.52
N PRO A 196 -5.43 -1.47 -22.27
CA PRO A 196 -6.48 -0.53 -22.63
C PRO A 196 -7.21 -0.05 -21.38
N HIS A 197 -7.80 1.12 -21.48
CA HIS A 197 -8.59 1.72 -20.41
C HIS A 197 -9.79 2.42 -21.02
N GLN A 198 -10.96 2.23 -20.42
CA GLN A 198 -12.19 2.92 -20.83
C GLN A 198 -12.73 3.82 -19.72
N ALA A 199 -13.59 4.76 -20.12
CA ALA A 199 -14.32 5.55 -19.15
C ALA A 199 -15.27 4.64 -18.36
N ARG A 200 -15.48 4.94 -17.08
CA ARG A 200 -16.41 4.21 -16.22
C ARG A 200 -17.84 4.27 -16.84
N PRO A 201 -18.47 3.12 -17.15
CA PRO A 201 -19.81 3.12 -17.73
C PRO A 201 -20.88 3.47 -16.70
N TYR A 202 -20.71 3.05 -15.44
CA TYR A 202 -21.70 3.20 -14.36
C TYR A 202 -21.12 3.94 -13.15
N GLY A 203 -22.00 4.61 -12.38
CA GLY A 203 -21.64 5.28 -11.11
C GLY A 203 -20.83 6.57 -11.26
N THR A 204 -20.52 7.20 -10.13
CA THR A 204 -19.74 8.45 -10.04
C THR A 204 -18.45 8.25 -9.25
N SER A 205 -17.37 8.95 -9.66
CA SER A 205 -16.08 8.91 -8.97
C SER A 205 -16.19 9.54 -7.57
N LYS A 206 -15.92 8.79 -6.52
CA LYS A 206 -16.01 9.19 -5.10
C LYS A 206 -14.78 9.98 -4.58
N PHE A 207 -13.89 10.49 -5.44
CA PHE A 207 -12.62 11.09 -5.03
C PHE A 207 -12.68 12.63 -4.96
N GLY A 208 -12.38 13.20 -3.76
CA GLY A 208 -12.32 14.65 -3.46
C GLY A 208 -10.92 15.27 -3.53
N THR A 209 -10.83 16.57 -3.18
CA THR A 209 -9.62 17.42 -3.18
C THR A 209 -8.54 17.04 -2.14
N GLU A 210 -8.86 16.21 -1.14
CA GLU A 210 -7.93 15.70 -0.12
C GLU A 210 -6.77 14.85 -0.68
N ARG A 211 -6.82 14.56 -1.98
CA ARG A 211 -5.88 13.68 -2.67
C ARG A 211 -4.42 14.18 -2.64
N PHE A 212 -4.21 15.51 -2.57
CA PHE A 212 -2.85 16.08 -2.53
C PHE A 212 -2.14 15.81 -1.22
N VAL A 213 -2.83 16.04 -0.10
CA VAL A 213 -2.26 15.80 1.25
C VAL A 213 -2.04 14.30 1.46
N ARG A 214 -3.01 13.46 1.07
CA ARG A 214 -2.88 11.99 1.12
C ARG A 214 -1.73 11.50 0.25
N GLY A 215 -1.60 12.02 -0.99
CA GLY A 215 -0.52 11.63 -1.89
C GLY A 215 0.89 11.95 -1.36
N PHE A 216 1.05 13.10 -0.66
CA PHE A 216 2.31 13.43 -0.01
C PHE A 216 2.61 12.49 1.17
N LEU A 217 1.61 12.25 2.03
CA LEU A 217 1.75 11.32 3.16
C LEU A 217 2.04 9.90 2.66
N ASP A 218 1.40 9.48 1.57
CA ASP A 218 1.65 8.19 0.91
C ASP A 218 3.12 8.06 0.46
N LEU A 219 3.71 9.12 -0.10
CA LEU A 219 5.13 9.11 -0.50
C LEU A 219 6.08 9.02 0.69
N VAL A 220 5.79 9.75 1.77
CA VAL A 220 6.57 9.67 3.01
C VAL A 220 6.48 8.27 3.61
N THR A 221 5.26 7.71 3.64
CA THR A 221 5.02 6.33 4.11
C THR A 221 5.76 5.32 3.24
N LEU A 222 5.67 5.45 1.92
CA LEU A 222 6.38 4.59 0.98
C LEU A 222 7.89 4.62 1.21
N TRP A 223 8.47 5.82 1.32
CA TRP A 223 9.89 6.00 1.58
C TRP A 223 10.30 5.33 2.90
N PHE A 224 9.52 5.57 3.95
CA PHE A 224 9.80 5.02 5.27
C PHE A 224 9.69 3.48 5.26
N VAL A 225 8.58 2.94 4.74
CA VAL A 225 8.35 1.48 4.69
C VAL A 225 9.36 0.78 3.80
N SER A 226 9.72 1.36 2.64
CA SER A 226 10.71 0.77 1.73
C SER A 226 12.09 0.67 2.35
N ARG A 227 12.47 1.62 3.20
CA ARG A 227 13.84 1.70 3.74
C ARG A 227 13.95 1.21 5.19
N PHE A 228 12.92 1.42 6.00
CA PHE A 228 12.94 1.19 7.44
C PHE A 228 11.76 0.36 7.95
N GLY A 229 10.85 -0.10 7.07
CA GLY A 229 9.61 -0.78 7.44
C GLY A 229 9.81 -2.03 8.30
N GLY A 230 10.96 -2.72 8.16
CA GLY A 230 11.32 -3.83 9.04
C GLY A 230 12.17 -3.45 10.26
N ARG A 231 12.68 -2.20 10.35
CA ARG A 231 13.65 -1.78 11.38
C ARG A 231 13.54 -0.28 11.68
N PRO A 232 12.44 0.22 12.23
CA PRO A 232 12.25 1.64 12.51
C PRO A 232 13.28 2.18 13.51
N MET A 233 13.80 1.33 14.40
CA MET A 233 14.85 1.69 15.35
C MET A 233 16.13 2.21 14.66
N HIS A 234 16.46 1.73 13.45
CA HIS A 234 17.65 2.19 12.74
C HIS A 234 17.52 3.65 12.30
N PHE A 235 16.33 4.13 12.00
CA PHE A 235 16.11 5.53 11.63
C PHE A 235 15.94 6.41 12.87
N PHE A 236 14.91 6.14 13.66
CA PHE A 236 14.58 6.98 14.82
C PHE A 236 15.64 6.91 15.92
N GLY A 237 16.20 5.71 16.15
CA GLY A 237 17.27 5.53 17.12
C GLY A 237 18.54 6.25 16.72
N ALA A 238 18.96 6.17 15.45
CA ALA A 238 20.19 6.87 15.00
C ALA A 238 20.03 8.39 15.08
N VAL A 239 18.93 8.94 14.57
CA VAL A 239 18.65 10.39 14.63
C VAL A 239 18.49 10.85 16.08
N GLY A 240 17.75 10.09 16.89
CA GLY A 240 17.54 10.39 18.32
C GLY A 240 18.84 10.41 19.11
N THR A 241 19.70 9.40 18.92
CA THR A 241 21.02 9.34 19.57
C THR A 241 21.93 10.50 19.14
N LEU A 242 21.95 10.83 17.85
CA LEU A 242 22.74 11.96 17.35
C LEU A 242 22.28 13.29 17.96
N MET A 243 20.96 13.54 17.97
CA MET A 243 20.40 14.75 18.58
C MET A 243 20.71 14.83 20.08
N PHE A 244 20.59 13.70 20.79
CA PHE A 244 20.92 13.65 22.23
C PHE A 244 22.38 13.97 22.46
N ILE A 245 23.32 13.38 21.72
CA ILE A 245 24.75 13.61 21.85
C ILE A 245 25.10 15.08 21.57
N VAL A 246 24.58 15.66 20.49
CA VAL A 246 24.83 17.06 20.13
C VAL A 246 24.30 17.99 21.23
N GLY A 247 23.07 17.74 21.70
CA GLY A 247 22.47 18.51 22.81
C GLY A 247 23.28 18.38 24.09
N PHE A 248 23.69 17.16 24.45
CA PHE A 248 24.52 16.90 25.64
C PHE A 248 25.86 17.60 25.56
N LEU A 249 26.59 17.47 24.44
CA LEU A 249 27.89 18.13 24.28
C LEU A 249 27.79 19.66 24.33
N SER A 250 26.72 20.23 23.75
CA SER A 250 26.44 21.66 23.80
C SER A 250 26.16 22.13 25.24
N ALA A 251 25.29 21.42 25.97
CA ALA A 251 24.99 21.72 27.36
C ALA A 251 26.23 21.57 28.26
N PHE A 252 27.02 20.52 28.07
CA PHE A 252 28.25 20.24 28.77
C PHE A 252 29.27 21.36 28.54
N TRP A 253 29.48 21.79 27.28
CA TRP A 253 30.37 22.90 26.96
C TRP A 253 29.95 24.19 27.64
N LEU A 254 28.67 24.54 27.61
CA LEU A 254 28.14 25.72 28.30
C LEU A 254 28.35 25.64 29.81
N GLY A 255 28.15 24.45 30.40
CA GLY A 255 28.42 24.21 31.82
C GLY A 255 29.90 24.39 32.19
N VAL A 256 30.80 23.76 31.42
CA VAL A 256 32.26 23.87 31.64
C VAL A 256 32.75 25.31 31.47
N SER A 257 32.30 25.99 30.39
CA SER A 257 32.67 27.42 30.18
C SER A 257 32.24 28.28 31.36
N LYS A 258 31.05 28.06 31.90
CA LYS A 258 30.57 28.81 33.06
C LYS A 258 31.38 28.52 34.32
N LEU A 259 31.78 27.28 34.56
CA LEU A 259 32.65 26.91 35.70
C LEU A 259 34.03 27.60 35.62
N ILE A 260 34.59 27.67 34.41
CA ILE A 260 35.88 28.35 34.17
C ILE A 260 35.71 29.85 34.42
N ASP A 261 34.63 30.49 33.98
CA ASP A 261 34.37 31.91 34.20
C ASP A 261 34.23 32.22 35.70
N VAL A 262 33.49 31.40 36.45
CA VAL A 262 33.36 31.52 37.91
C VAL A 262 34.72 31.35 38.60
N ALA A 263 35.54 30.38 38.21
CA ALA A 263 36.87 30.17 38.75
C ALA A 263 37.82 31.34 38.48
N ARG A 264 37.57 32.10 37.40
CA ARG A 264 38.33 33.32 37.06
C ARG A 264 37.78 34.59 37.74
N GLY A 265 36.70 34.45 38.57
CA GLY A 265 36.09 35.59 39.25
C GLY A 265 35.17 36.40 38.35
N ILE A 266 34.80 35.92 37.17
CA ILE A 266 33.89 36.56 36.24
C ILE A 266 32.47 36.12 36.57
N TYR A 267 31.77 36.91 37.35
CA TYR A 267 30.34 36.67 37.72
C TYR A 267 29.44 37.33 36.67
N GLY A 268 29.32 36.66 35.50
CA GLY A 268 28.48 37.11 34.41
C GLY A 268 27.06 36.54 34.49
N HIS A 269 26.34 36.56 33.35
CA HIS A 269 24.97 36.08 33.22
C HIS A 269 24.78 34.60 33.61
N LEU A 270 23.59 34.24 34.10
CA LEU A 270 23.22 32.85 34.38
C LEU A 270 23.25 32.02 33.08
N ILE A 271 23.57 30.72 33.18
CA ILE A 271 23.48 29.79 32.01
C ILE A 271 22.11 29.82 31.40
N THR A 272 21.05 29.96 32.22
CA THR A 272 19.66 30.06 31.79
C THR A 272 19.32 31.31 30.98
N ASN A 273 20.18 32.34 30.99
CA ASN A 273 20.00 33.52 30.14
C ASN A 273 20.58 33.30 28.72
N ASN A 274 21.21 32.16 28.46
CA ASN A 274 21.73 31.82 27.16
C ASN A 274 20.69 30.98 26.37
N PRO A 275 20.21 31.46 25.22
CA PRO A 275 19.23 30.70 24.40
C PRO A 275 19.76 29.32 23.99
N TRP A 276 21.06 29.16 23.78
CA TRP A 276 21.67 27.89 23.41
C TRP A 276 21.51 26.79 24.46
N PHE A 277 21.36 27.15 25.73
CA PHE A 277 21.09 26.21 26.81
C PHE A 277 19.74 25.51 26.60
N PHE A 278 18.70 26.29 26.27
CA PHE A 278 17.36 25.74 26.02
C PHE A 278 17.32 24.92 24.71
N ILE A 279 18.03 25.35 23.68
CA ILE A 279 18.16 24.58 22.42
C ILE A 279 18.83 23.24 22.72
N ALA A 280 19.92 23.22 23.48
CA ALA A 280 20.60 21.98 23.87
C ALA A 280 19.67 21.03 24.66
N LEU A 281 18.96 21.57 25.64
CA LEU A 281 18.00 20.79 26.43
C LEU A 281 16.85 20.21 25.57
N THR A 282 16.32 21.03 24.66
CA THR A 282 15.28 20.60 23.72
C THR A 282 15.79 19.49 22.81
N MET A 283 17.02 19.61 22.30
CA MET A 283 17.61 18.55 21.47
C MET A 283 17.79 17.24 22.24
N MET A 284 18.19 17.29 23.51
CA MET A 284 18.29 16.09 24.35
C MET A 284 16.92 15.44 24.55
N LEU A 285 15.89 16.23 24.88
CA LEU A 285 14.51 15.74 25.04
C LEU A 285 13.98 15.12 23.75
N MET A 286 14.08 15.82 22.63
CA MET A 286 13.63 15.32 21.32
C MET A 286 14.39 14.08 20.90
N GLY A 287 15.72 14.04 21.17
CA GLY A 287 16.55 12.88 20.90
C GLY A 287 16.08 11.65 21.68
N THR A 288 15.77 11.80 22.96
CA THR A 288 15.23 10.74 23.81
C THR A 288 13.87 10.27 23.32
N LEU A 289 12.97 11.20 22.96
CA LEU A 289 11.65 10.85 22.45
C LEU A 289 11.70 10.08 21.13
N LEU A 290 12.56 10.50 20.20
CA LEU A 290 12.79 9.79 18.94
C LEU A 290 13.37 8.38 19.18
N PHE A 291 14.32 8.24 20.09
CA PHE A 291 14.87 6.94 20.45
C PHE A 291 13.80 5.99 20.98
N ILE A 292 12.97 6.47 21.92
CA ILE A 292 11.84 5.70 22.48
C ILE A 292 10.84 5.35 21.39
N ALA A 293 10.49 6.30 20.50
CA ALA A 293 9.59 6.06 19.38
C ALA A 293 10.11 4.95 18.44
N GLY A 294 11.41 4.96 18.15
CA GLY A 294 12.06 3.92 17.36
C GLY A 294 11.99 2.55 18.02
N PHE A 295 12.27 2.49 19.32
CA PHE A 295 12.20 1.26 20.12
C PHE A 295 10.79 0.70 20.17
N LEU A 296 9.78 1.54 20.46
CA LEU A 296 8.39 1.14 20.48
C LEU A 296 7.93 0.66 19.09
N GLY A 297 8.31 1.35 18.02
CA GLY A 297 8.02 0.93 16.65
C GLY A 297 8.58 -0.45 16.32
N GLU A 298 9.82 -0.73 16.73
CA GLU A 298 10.46 -2.05 16.58
C GLU A 298 9.70 -3.13 17.36
N MET A 299 9.28 -2.84 18.59
CA MET A 299 8.51 -3.78 19.41
C MET A 299 7.15 -4.08 18.80
N ILE A 300 6.43 -3.05 18.33
CA ILE A 300 5.10 -3.22 17.71
C ILE A 300 5.20 -4.13 16.48
N ILE A 301 6.18 -3.92 15.61
CA ILE A 301 6.38 -4.75 14.42
C ILE A 301 6.68 -6.21 14.79
N ARG A 302 7.48 -6.45 15.83
CA ARG A 302 7.82 -7.82 16.27
C ARG A 302 6.66 -8.54 16.95
N THR A 303 5.79 -7.79 17.61
CA THR A 303 4.65 -8.37 18.38
C THR A 303 3.42 -8.57 17.49
N ASN A 304 3.21 -7.70 16.50
CA ASN A 304 2.01 -7.68 15.65
C ASN A 304 2.23 -8.54 14.40
N ARG A 305 2.10 -9.87 14.53
CA ARG A 305 2.17 -10.83 13.41
C ARG A 305 0.83 -11.06 12.71
N GLU A 306 -0.28 -10.61 13.28
CA GLU A 306 -1.62 -10.77 12.70
C GLU A 306 -2.27 -9.41 12.44
N HIS A 307 -2.21 -8.93 11.20
CA HIS A 307 -2.81 -7.66 10.79
C HIS A 307 -4.27 -7.79 10.32
N LYS A 308 -5.06 -8.67 10.96
CA LYS A 308 -6.48 -8.79 10.64
C LYS A 308 -7.29 -7.67 11.31
N ASN A 309 -7.31 -6.50 10.67
CA ASN A 309 -8.08 -5.34 11.15
C ASN A 309 -9.45 -5.24 10.46
N TYR A 310 -10.04 -6.36 10.06
CA TYR A 310 -11.36 -6.40 9.44
C TYR A 310 -12.22 -7.52 10.03
N ASN A 311 -13.51 -7.28 10.07
CA ASN A 311 -14.50 -8.25 10.51
C ASN A 311 -15.29 -8.77 9.29
N ILE A 312 -15.24 -10.08 9.07
CA ILE A 312 -15.98 -10.74 8.01
C ILE A 312 -17.38 -11.03 8.55
N ASP A 313 -18.38 -10.57 7.83
CA ASP A 313 -19.80 -10.81 8.14
C ASP A 313 -20.25 -12.15 7.56
N GLU A 314 -19.86 -12.41 6.31
CA GLU A 314 -20.27 -13.60 5.58
C GLU A 314 -19.20 -14.08 4.59
N VAL A 315 -19.17 -15.39 4.32
CA VAL A 315 -18.33 -16.03 3.29
C VAL A 315 -19.19 -17.08 2.56
N ILE A 316 -19.21 -17.04 1.23
CA ILE A 316 -19.94 -17.96 0.38
C ILE A 316 -19.04 -18.60 -0.69
#